data_c532c2839a0c5bb2b7c9c1e82f49c7a6
#
_entry.id   c532c2839a0c5bb2b7c9c1e82f49c7a6
#
_cell.length_a   1.000
_cell.length_b   1.000
_cell.length_c   1.000
_cell.angle_alpha   90.00
_cell.angle_beta   90.00
_cell.angle_gamma   90.00
#
_symmetry.space_group_name_H-M   'P 1'
#
loop_
_entity.id
_entity.type
_entity.pdbx_description
1 polymer ?
#
loop_
_entity_poly.entity_id
_entity_poly.type
_entity_poly.pdbx_seq_one_letter_code
_entity_poly.pdbx_strand_id
1 'polypeptide(L)'
;MTPTLALAATLLVQGSASPSLTATPTRPLGTLREQAVVQQQWLQYRLDSVLPRLMRQHGVEMWIVAMREYNEDPTFWSLVSPTTMFARRRTIYVFTDRGARGIERLALGGGSQGGVYEAYVARDTVDPSIGRRPELVGQGQWDLLTRVVRERDPKTIAVNISHTHAFSDGLSAGEWEQLSRALPPGYLTRVVRADRLALDYQAIRAPGMLPAYRRMMETVWAIIDTAFSNAVITPGKTTADDVAWWMRQRVNDLGLGTWFHTDVDVLRRGQDLTELNTVVIQRGDVLHCDFGITALGLNTDTQHMGYVLREGERDAPDGLKRALQNSNRLQDILLAEMRPGRSGNEVLASALAAMRAAGINGTIYTHPIGDRGHGAGPLIGLWDHQEGVPGRGDVPLLPGTWFSIELQATTPVPEWGGQLVRSAQEEDAELGTDGQMRWILRRQTSFHLVR
;
A
#
# COMPACT_ATOMS: atom_id res chain seq x y z
N MET A 1 -18.60 3.86 -72.21
CA MET A 1 -18.56 5.07 -71.35
C MET A 1 -19.69 4.96 -70.33
N THR A 2 -19.39 4.47 -69.15
CA THR A 2 -20.32 4.30 -68.04
C THR A 2 -19.92 5.27 -66.96
N PRO A 3 -20.80 6.11 -66.42
CA PRO A 3 -20.48 7.05 -65.35
C PRO A 3 -20.59 6.35 -63.98
N THR A 4 -19.52 6.43 -63.22
CA THR A 4 -19.44 5.97 -61.82
C THR A 4 -20.14 7.00 -60.92
N LEU A 5 -21.22 6.62 -60.26
CA LEU A 5 -21.84 7.42 -59.19
C LEU A 5 -20.99 7.30 -57.92
N ALA A 6 -20.47 8.42 -57.47
CA ALA A 6 -19.85 8.54 -56.13
C ALA A 6 -20.96 8.83 -55.10
N LEU A 7 -21.15 7.88 -54.17
CA LEU A 7 -22.05 8.04 -53.02
C LEU A 7 -21.30 8.81 -51.94
N ALA A 8 -21.65 10.07 -51.69
CA ALA A 8 -21.14 10.86 -50.56
C ALA A 8 -21.95 10.50 -49.31
N ALA A 9 -21.33 9.77 -48.39
CA ALA A 9 -21.89 9.51 -47.06
C ALA A 9 -21.66 10.75 -46.17
N THR A 10 -22.70 11.51 -45.91
CA THR A 10 -22.69 12.60 -44.92
C THR A 10 -22.76 12.01 -43.53
N LEU A 11 -21.63 11.96 -42.82
CA LEU A 11 -21.59 11.67 -41.40
C LEU A 11 -22.22 12.84 -40.63
N LEU A 12 -23.45 12.68 -40.16
CA LEU A 12 -24.05 13.51 -39.12
C LEU A 12 -23.30 13.27 -37.81
N VAL A 13 -22.32 14.13 -37.49
CA VAL A 13 -21.77 14.24 -36.14
C VAL A 13 -22.88 14.84 -35.26
N GLN A 14 -23.58 14.00 -34.55
CA GLN A 14 -24.40 14.46 -33.44
C GLN A 14 -23.45 14.99 -32.36
N GLY A 15 -23.43 16.34 -32.26
CA GLY A 15 -22.75 17.01 -31.18
C GLY A 15 -23.37 16.60 -29.85
N SER A 16 -22.71 15.69 -29.16
CA SER A 16 -22.99 15.45 -27.73
C SER A 16 -22.61 16.75 -27.00
N ALA A 17 -23.63 17.43 -26.46
CA ALA A 17 -23.39 18.56 -25.58
C ALA A 17 -22.44 18.11 -24.46
N SER A 18 -21.26 18.73 -24.40
CA SER A 18 -20.33 18.52 -23.31
C SER A 18 -21.06 18.76 -21.97
N PRO A 19 -21.02 17.85 -21.01
CA PRO A 19 -21.68 18.09 -19.72
C PRO A 19 -21.09 19.36 -19.10
N SER A 20 -21.97 20.23 -18.64
CA SER A 20 -21.60 21.49 -18.00
C SER A 20 -20.65 21.18 -16.80
N LEU A 21 -19.44 21.75 -16.83
CA LEU A 21 -18.42 21.64 -15.78
C LEU A 21 -18.78 22.45 -14.51
N THR A 22 -20.05 22.59 -14.17
CA THR A 22 -20.53 23.49 -13.10
C THR A 22 -20.49 22.88 -11.68
N ALA A 23 -20.18 21.59 -11.51
CA ALA A 23 -19.94 21.02 -10.20
C ALA A 23 -18.48 20.60 -10.07
N THR A 24 -17.71 21.31 -9.24
CA THR A 24 -16.38 20.84 -8.85
C THR A 24 -16.51 19.46 -8.20
N PRO A 25 -15.81 18.41 -8.67
CA PRO A 25 -15.87 17.12 -8.03
C PRO A 25 -15.52 17.24 -6.54
N THR A 26 -16.31 16.62 -5.66
CA THR A 26 -16.00 16.58 -4.24
C THR A 26 -14.69 15.79 -4.08
N ARG A 27 -13.64 16.46 -3.62
CA ARG A 27 -12.34 15.84 -3.35
C ARG A 27 -12.26 15.49 -1.87
N PRO A 28 -12.34 14.21 -1.49
CA PRO A 28 -12.43 13.81 -0.07
C PRO A 28 -11.19 14.17 0.74
N LEU A 29 -10.04 14.34 0.08
CA LEU A 29 -8.75 14.60 0.72
C LEU A 29 -8.20 16.01 0.41
N GLY A 30 -9.03 16.92 -0.10
CA GLY A 30 -8.63 18.28 -0.44
C GLY A 30 -7.88 18.40 -1.77
N THR A 31 -7.30 19.59 -2.00
CA THR A 31 -6.49 19.89 -3.19
C THR A 31 -5.11 19.26 -3.10
N LEU A 32 -4.44 19.07 -4.26
CA LEU A 32 -3.07 18.55 -4.30
C LEU A 32 -2.08 19.40 -3.49
N ARG A 33 -2.28 20.72 -3.41
CA ARG A 33 -1.45 21.62 -2.60
C ARG A 33 -1.61 21.34 -1.10
N GLU A 34 -2.85 21.16 -0.62
CA GLU A 34 -3.13 20.81 0.78
C GLU A 34 -2.56 19.43 1.12
N GLN A 35 -2.72 18.46 0.21
CA GLN A 35 -2.11 17.14 0.35
C GLN A 35 -0.58 17.20 0.45
N ALA A 36 0.06 18.01 -0.41
CA ALA A 36 1.51 18.17 -0.39
C ALA A 36 2.02 18.77 0.92
N VAL A 37 1.29 19.70 1.52
CA VAL A 37 1.65 20.27 2.86
C VAL A 37 1.67 19.16 3.91
N VAL A 38 0.64 18.33 3.94
CA VAL A 38 0.52 17.25 4.92
C VAL A 38 1.60 16.19 4.70
N GLN A 39 1.84 15.78 3.46
CA GLN A 39 2.89 14.80 3.12
C GLN A 39 4.30 15.31 3.48
N GLN A 40 4.57 16.62 3.30
CA GLN A 40 5.84 17.20 3.71
C GLN A 40 6.04 17.15 5.24
N GLN A 41 4.97 17.35 6.02
CA GLN A 41 5.01 17.19 7.48
C GLN A 41 5.30 15.74 7.89
N TRP A 42 4.73 14.76 7.18
CA TRP A 42 5.01 13.34 7.43
C TRP A 42 6.47 12.98 7.12
N LEU A 43 6.99 13.47 6.00
CA LEU A 43 8.41 13.31 5.65
C LEU A 43 9.31 13.88 6.74
N GLN A 44 9.04 15.11 7.17
CA GLN A 44 9.79 15.77 8.25
C GLN A 44 9.78 14.93 9.53
N TYR A 45 8.60 14.45 9.97
CA TYR A 45 8.47 13.59 11.15
C TYR A 45 9.26 12.29 11.02
N ARG A 46 9.17 11.62 9.86
CA ARG A 46 9.93 10.37 9.61
C ARG A 46 11.43 10.60 9.71
N LEU A 47 11.94 11.68 9.12
CA LEU A 47 13.36 11.99 9.12
C LEU A 47 13.86 12.49 10.50
N ASP A 48 13.03 13.18 11.26
CA ASP A 48 13.42 13.76 12.56
C ASP A 48 13.25 12.79 13.74
N SER A 49 12.29 11.86 13.64
CA SER A 49 11.90 11.02 14.78
C SER A 49 12.09 9.52 14.50
N VAL A 50 11.67 9.03 13.33
CA VAL A 50 11.72 7.58 13.02
C VAL A 50 13.13 7.17 12.63
N LEU A 51 13.75 7.87 11.69
CA LEU A 51 15.07 7.53 11.16
C LEU A 51 16.16 7.49 12.26
N PRO A 52 16.31 8.50 13.15
CA PRO A 52 17.35 8.46 14.18
C PRO A 52 17.22 7.27 15.11
N ARG A 53 15.97 6.97 15.51
CA ARG A 53 15.67 5.83 16.37
C ARG A 53 16.05 4.51 15.72
N LEU A 54 15.67 4.31 14.45
CA LEU A 54 15.93 3.07 13.73
C LEU A 54 17.42 2.89 13.41
N MET A 55 18.13 3.94 12.98
CA MET A 55 19.58 3.85 12.75
C MET A 55 20.31 3.39 14.02
N ARG A 56 19.97 3.94 15.19
CA ARG A 56 20.57 3.54 16.48
C ARG A 56 20.13 2.14 16.90
N GLN A 57 18.86 1.80 16.73
CA GLN A 57 18.31 0.46 17.04
C GLN A 57 19.03 -0.64 16.24
N HIS A 58 19.36 -0.36 14.97
CA HIS A 58 20.05 -1.30 14.08
C HIS A 58 21.58 -1.15 14.08
N GLY A 59 22.13 -0.28 14.91
CA GLY A 59 23.58 -0.06 15.02
C GLY A 59 24.21 0.49 13.74
N VAL A 60 23.48 1.29 12.97
CA VAL A 60 23.91 1.89 11.70
C VAL A 60 24.38 3.33 11.93
N GLU A 61 25.67 3.59 11.69
CA GLU A 61 26.22 4.94 11.78
C GLU A 61 26.04 5.74 10.48
N MET A 62 26.06 5.06 9.33
CA MET A 62 25.79 5.70 8.02
C MET A 62 24.88 4.80 7.19
N TRP A 63 23.84 5.38 6.59
CA TRP A 63 22.96 4.71 5.61
C TRP A 63 23.08 5.42 4.27
N ILE A 64 23.46 4.69 3.22
CA ILE A 64 23.59 5.17 1.85
C ILE A 64 22.48 4.57 1.00
N VAL A 65 21.66 5.43 0.40
CA VAL A 65 20.60 5.05 -0.54
C VAL A 65 20.93 5.67 -1.89
N ALA A 66 21.44 4.86 -2.82
CA ALA A 66 21.83 5.27 -4.15
C ALA A 66 20.90 4.71 -5.21
N MET A 67 20.47 5.55 -6.15
CA MET A 67 19.51 5.19 -7.18
C MET A 67 19.67 6.04 -8.43
N ARG A 68 19.02 5.65 -9.51
CA ARG A 68 18.94 6.40 -10.76
C ARG A 68 17.49 6.67 -11.14
N GLU A 69 17.29 7.67 -11.98
CA GLU A 69 16.02 7.92 -12.66
C GLU A 69 15.54 6.64 -13.38
N TYR A 70 14.27 6.27 -13.19
CA TYR A 70 13.62 5.04 -13.66
C TYR A 70 14.10 3.73 -13.01
N ASN A 71 14.96 3.82 -12.02
CA ASN A 71 15.37 2.69 -11.19
C ASN A 71 15.56 3.18 -9.75
N GLU A 72 14.47 3.71 -9.20
CA GLU A 72 14.41 4.23 -7.85
C GLU A 72 14.46 3.10 -6.84
N ASP A 73 15.14 3.34 -5.73
CA ASP A 73 15.11 2.48 -4.57
C ASP A 73 13.68 2.42 -4.00
N PRO A 74 13.18 1.28 -3.52
CA PRO A 74 11.84 1.17 -2.91
C PRO A 74 11.58 2.17 -1.78
N THR A 75 12.62 2.60 -1.05
CA THR A 75 12.51 3.61 0.01
C THR A 75 12.31 5.02 -0.52
N PHE A 76 12.51 5.27 -1.81
CA PHE A 76 12.52 6.60 -2.42
C PHE A 76 11.30 7.44 -2.02
N TRP A 77 10.09 6.89 -2.20
CA TRP A 77 8.85 7.62 -1.93
C TRP A 77 8.63 8.01 -0.47
N SER A 78 9.32 7.32 0.45
CA SER A 78 9.31 7.65 1.87
C SER A 78 10.41 8.64 2.29
N LEU A 79 11.32 8.97 1.35
CA LEU A 79 12.48 9.85 1.58
C LEU A 79 12.38 11.21 0.89
N VAL A 80 11.40 11.40 -0.01
CA VAL A 80 11.32 12.60 -0.86
C VAL A 80 10.10 13.46 -0.59
N SER A 81 10.22 14.74 -0.92
CA SER A 81 9.11 15.69 -0.92
C SER A 81 8.01 15.26 -1.90
N PRO A 82 6.72 15.53 -1.61
CA PRO A 82 5.60 15.23 -2.49
C PRO A 82 5.67 15.91 -3.86
N THR A 83 6.57 16.89 -4.03
CA THR A 83 6.83 17.55 -5.32
C THR A 83 7.93 16.87 -6.15
N THR A 84 8.51 15.79 -5.64
CA THR A 84 9.55 15.01 -6.32
C THR A 84 8.95 13.72 -6.84
N MET A 85 8.84 13.57 -8.17
CA MET A 85 8.15 12.45 -8.82
C MET A 85 9.10 11.35 -9.28
N PHE A 86 10.40 11.58 -9.31
CA PHE A 86 11.42 10.63 -9.75
C PHE A 86 12.80 11.06 -9.23
N ALA A 87 13.73 10.13 -9.15
CA ALA A 87 15.12 10.44 -8.88
C ALA A 87 15.71 11.27 -10.02
N ARG A 88 16.72 12.10 -9.73
CA ARG A 88 17.52 12.74 -10.79
C ARG A 88 18.45 11.68 -11.39
N ARG A 89 19.12 11.97 -12.50
CA ARG A 89 20.04 11.08 -13.25
C ARG A 89 20.70 10.00 -12.38
N ARG A 90 21.32 10.43 -11.28
CA ARG A 90 21.66 9.65 -10.08
C ARG A 90 21.42 10.51 -8.86
N THR A 91 20.77 9.93 -7.86
CA THR A 91 20.58 10.55 -6.55
C THR A 91 21.17 9.63 -5.50
N ILE A 92 21.98 10.18 -4.61
CA ILE A 92 22.53 9.45 -3.46
C ILE A 92 22.11 10.20 -2.20
N TYR A 93 21.25 9.60 -1.38
CA TYR A 93 20.97 10.09 -0.03
C TYR A 93 21.94 9.46 0.94
N VAL A 94 22.56 10.28 1.81
CA VAL A 94 23.48 9.84 2.85
C VAL A 94 22.96 10.34 4.19
N PHE A 95 22.69 9.41 5.08
CA PHE A 95 22.28 9.66 6.45
C PHE A 95 23.42 9.28 7.39
N THR A 96 23.86 10.21 8.25
CA THR A 96 24.95 9.95 9.19
C THR A 96 24.52 10.30 10.60
N ASP A 97 24.59 9.35 11.54
CA ASP A 97 24.35 9.64 12.96
C ASP A 97 25.52 10.46 13.54
N ARG A 98 25.22 11.70 13.93
CA ARG A 98 26.17 12.62 14.53
C ARG A 98 26.01 12.69 16.05
N GLY A 99 25.44 11.64 16.66
CA GLY A 99 25.20 11.55 18.10
C GLY A 99 24.21 12.62 18.58
N ALA A 100 24.64 13.46 19.50
CA ALA A 100 23.82 14.54 20.04
C ALA A 100 23.38 15.61 19.01
N ARG A 101 24.04 15.69 17.85
CA ARG A 101 23.67 16.61 16.75
C ARG A 101 22.59 16.03 15.84
N GLY A 102 22.09 14.82 16.12
CA GLY A 102 21.07 14.15 15.31
C GLY A 102 21.62 13.49 14.04
N ILE A 103 20.73 13.27 13.07
CA ILE A 103 21.09 12.68 11.77
C ILE A 103 21.37 13.77 10.75
N GLU A 104 22.60 13.80 10.26
CA GLU A 104 22.99 14.57 9.07
C GLU A 104 22.34 13.93 7.82
N ARG A 105 21.79 14.73 6.95
CA ARG A 105 21.02 14.30 5.78
C ARG A 105 21.54 15.00 4.54
N LEU A 106 22.27 14.30 3.69
CA LEU A 106 22.88 14.84 2.48
C LEU A 106 22.19 14.28 1.24
N ALA A 107 21.95 15.14 0.25
CA ALA A 107 21.51 14.76 -1.09
C ALA A 107 22.66 15.04 -2.08
N LEU A 108 23.33 14.01 -2.56
CA LEU A 108 24.39 14.09 -3.55
C LEU A 108 23.79 13.90 -4.95
N GLY A 109 23.34 15.00 -5.55
CA GLY A 109 22.42 15.02 -6.67
C GLY A 109 20.95 14.99 -6.19
N GLY A 110 20.10 15.78 -6.85
CA GLY A 110 18.75 16.04 -6.40
C GLY A 110 18.66 17.35 -5.59
N GLY A 111 17.47 17.63 -5.06
CA GLY A 111 17.15 18.86 -4.34
C GLY A 111 17.12 18.69 -2.83
N SER A 112 16.88 19.81 -2.12
CA SER A 112 16.79 19.83 -0.66
C SER A 112 15.50 19.19 -0.10
N GLN A 113 14.57 18.74 -0.94
CA GLN A 113 13.32 18.08 -0.54
C GLN A 113 12.50 18.92 0.46
N GLY A 114 12.30 20.20 0.13
CA GLY A 114 11.60 21.12 1.03
C GLY A 114 12.43 21.58 2.22
N GLY A 115 13.77 21.50 2.12
CA GLY A 115 14.70 21.94 3.16
C GLY A 115 15.08 20.87 4.18
N VAL A 116 14.64 19.62 4.01
CA VAL A 116 14.97 18.52 4.93
C VAL A 116 16.31 17.85 4.65
N TYR A 117 16.96 18.20 3.52
CA TYR A 117 18.32 17.75 3.16
C TYR A 117 19.22 18.93 2.85
N GLU A 118 20.51 18.77 3.15
CA GLU A 118 21.57 19.57 2.58
C GLU A 118 21.87 19.01 1.17
N ALA A 119 21.60 19.83 0.13
CA ALA A 119 21.78 19.43 -1.26
C ALA A 119 23.16 19.86 -1.76
N TYR A 120 23.94 18.90 -2.23
CA TYR A 120 25.26 19.16 -2.83
C TYR A 120 25.14 19.31 -4.35
N VAL A 121 25.76 20.36 -4.86
CA VAL A 121 25.88 20.67 -6.30
C VAL A 121 27.35 20.62 -6.74
N ALA A 122 27.59 20.45 -8.04
CA ALA A 122 28.95 20.31 -8.56
C ALA A 122 29.82 21.57 -8.34
N ARG A 123 29.22 22.75 -8.32
CA ARG A 123 29.89 24.06 -8.16
C ARG A 123 29.03 24.98 -7.32
N ASP A 124 29.66 25.80 -6.50
CA ASP A 124 28.98 26.82 -5.69
C ASP A 124 28.51 28.03 -6.53
N THR A 125 29.10 28.21 -7.72
CA THR A 125 28.81 29.33 -8.59
C THR A 125 27.80 28.96 -9.68
N VAL A 126 26.96 29.91 -10.09
CA VAL A 126 26.08 29.79 -11.26
C VAL A 126 26.95 29.73 -12.51
N ASP A 127 26.68 28.78 -13.41
CA ASP A 127 27.31 28.74 -14.73
C ASP A 127 26.66 29.81 -15.64
N PRO A 128 27.41 30.81 -16.11
CA PRO A 128 26.83 31.88 -16.92
C PRO A 128 26.17 31.39 -18.23
N SER A 129 26.68 30.25 -18.78
CA SER A 129 26.16 29.72 -20.05
C SER A 129 24.75 29.12 -19.95
N ILE A 130 24.37 28.63 -18.74
CA ILE A 130 23.07 28.00 -18.50
C ILE A 130 22.24 28.73 -17.45
N GLY A 131 22.76 29.83 -16.88
CA GLY A 131 22.06 30.65 -15.90
C GLY A 131 21.73 29.96 -14.57
N ARG A 132 22.34 28.81 -14.26
CA ARG A 132 22.10 28.04 -13.03
C ARG A 132 23.35 27.25 -12.61
N ARG A 133 23.32 26.74 -11.37
CA ARG A 133 24.38 25.84 -10.89
C ARG A 133 24.29 24.50 -11.61
N PRO A 134 25.41 23.95 -12.13
CA PRO A 134 25.44 22.62 -12.70
C PRO A 134 25.04 21.55 -11.68
N GLU A 135 24.37 20.50 -12.16
CA GLU A 135 24.10 19.31 -11.33
C GLU A 135 25.39 18.49 -11.16
N LEU A 136 25.54 17.89 -9.99
CA LEU A 136 26.59 16.91 -9.73
C LEU A 136 26.26 15.61 -10.48
N VAL A 137 27.18 15.10 -11.31
CA VAL A 137 26.95 13.91 -12.14
C VAL A 137 28.18 12.99 -12.19
N GLY A 138 27.96 11.72 -12.53
CA GLY A 138 28.99 10.74 -12.86
C GLY A 138 30.00 10.49 -11.72
N GLN A 139 31.27 10.44 -12.06
CA GLN A 139 32.35 10.14 -11.10
C GLN A 139 32.42 11.18 -9.98
N GLY A 140 32.09 12.44 -10.25
CA GLY A 140 32.12 13.49 -9.24
C GLY A 140 31.18 13.26 -8.07
N GLN A 141 30.06 12.53 -8.27
CA GLN A 141 29.18 12.14 -7.15
C GLN A 141 29.83 11.08 -6.25
N TRP A 142 30.52 10.10 -6.85
CA TRP A 142 31.26 9.08 -6.12
C TRP A 142 32.47 9.63 -5.37
N ASP A 143 33.20 10.58 -5.97
CA ASP A 143 34.32 11.26 -5.33
C ASP A 143 33.82 12.07 -4.12
N LEU A 144 32.71 12.75 -4.25
CA LEU A 144 32.08 13.47 -3.14
C LEU A 144 31.59 12.49 -2.04
N LEU A 145 30.94 11.39 -2.40
CA LEU A 145 30.55 10.36 -1.45
C LEU A 145 31.76 9.82 -0.68
N THR A 146 32.84 9.50 -1.39
CA THR A 146 34.10 9.02 -0.79
C THR A 146 34.66 10.03 0.20
N ARG A 147 34.65 11.33 -0.15
CA ARG A 147 35.08 12.40 0.76
C ARG A 147 34.18 12.45 2.00
N VAL A 148 32.87 12.43 1.85
CA VAL A 148 31.90 12.42 2.96
C VAL A 148 32.15 11.22 3.88
N VAL A 149 32.35 10.02 3.32
CA VAL A 149 32.61 8.80 4.11
C VAL A 149 33.91 8.94 4.90
N ARG A 150 34.98 9.47 4.28
CA ARG A 150 36.29 9.70 4.97
C ARG A 150 36.16 10.73 6.10
N GLU A 151 35.46 11.82 5.86
CA GLU A 151 35.29 12.90 6.86
C GLU A 151 34.42 12.47 8.05
N ARG A 152 33.47 11.56 7.83
CA ARG A 152 32.56 11.05 8.88
C ARG A 152 33.11 9.83 9.59
N ASP A 153 33.97 9.06 8.91
CA ASP A 153 34.62 7.82 9.38
C ASP A 153 33.64 6.84 10.05
N PRO A 154 32.49 6.47 9.42
CA PRO A 154 31.51 5.60 10.04
C PRO A 154 32.09 4.19 10.22
N LYS A 155 31.76 3.54 11.32
CA LYS A 155 32.14 2.15 11.59
C LYS A 155 31.21 1.17 10.92
N THR A 156 29.96 1.57 10.65
CA THR A 156 28.94 0.75 9.99
C THR A 156 28.29 1.56 8.87
N ILE A 157 28.34 1.05 7.64
CA ILE A 157 27.73 1.65 6.45
C ILE A 157 26.65 0.71 5.93
N ALA A 158 25.40 1.09 6.06
CA ALA A 158 24.28 0.29 5.55
C ALA A 158 23.96 0.67 4.09
N VAL A 159 23.62 -0.34 3.28
CA VAL A 159 23.13 -0.20 1.90
C VAL A 159 21.93 -1.10 1.67
N ASN A 160 21.03 -0.71 0.77
CA ASN A 160 19.78 -1.43 0.49
C ASN A 160 20.04 -2.62 -0.44
N ILE A 161 20.52 -3.71 0.12
CA ILE A 161 20.66 -5.02 -0.52
C ILE A 161 20.00 -6.05 0.38
N SER A 162 19.07 -6.82 -0.15
CA SER A 162 18.35 -7.87 0.58
C SER A 162 18.09 -9.09 -0.30
N HIS A 163 18.13 -10.28 0.28
CA HIS A 163 17.68 -11.52 -0.39
C HIS A 163 16.21 -11.86 -0.09
N THR A 164 15.61 -11.20 0.91
CA THR A 164 14.29 -11.55 1.44
C THR A 164 13.27 -10.43 1.23
N HIS A 165 13.70 -9.19 1.43
CA HIS A 165 12.78 -8.05 1.49
C HIS A 165 13.00 -7.12 0.28
N ALA A 166 12.11 -7.18 -0.71
CA ALA A 166 12.14 -6.28 -1.87
C ALA A 166 12.16 -4.80 -1.47
N PHE A 167 11.55 -4.43 -0.34
CA PHE A 167 11.59 -3.07 0.22
C PHE A 167 12.98 -2.59 0.66
N SER A 168 13.92 -3.51 0.82
CA SER A 168 15.29 -3.24 1.26
C SER A 168 16.31 -3.65 0.19
N ASP A 169 15.89 -3.93 -1.05
CA ASP A 169 16.71 -4.40 -2.15
C ASP A 169 16.65 -3.43 -3.34
N GLY A 170 17.06 -2.19 -3.09
CA GLY A 170 16.98 -1.11 -4.08
C GLY A 170 18.31 -0.75 -4.73
N LEU A 171 19.45 -1.17 -4.18
CA LEU A 171 20.75 -0.90 -4.77
C LEU A 171 21.02 -1.86 -5.93
N SER A 172 20.86 -1.38 -7.16
CA SER A 172 21.10 -2.21 -8.35
C SER A 172 22.54 -2.71 -8.43
N ALA A 173 22.77 -3.83 -9.11
CA ALA A 173 24.11 -4.41 -9.29
C ALA A 173 25.11 -3.39 -9.88
N GLY A 174 24.68 -2.59 -10.88
CA GLY A 174 25.55 -1.57 -11.47
C GLY A 174 25.89 -0.42 -10.53
N GLU A 175 24.97 -0.01 -9.65
CA GLU A 175 25.24 1.00 -8.63
C GLU A 175 26.12 0.42 -7.51
N TRP A 176 25.93 -0.83 -7.13
CA TRP A 176 26.79 -1.53 -6.19
C TRP A 176 28.23 -1.65 -6.68
N GLU A 177 28.44 -2.01 -7.96
CA GLU A 177 29.80 -2.06 -8.54
C GLU A 177 30.51 -0.70 -8.49
N GLN A 178 29.80 0.39 -8.81
CA GLN A 178 30.37 1.72 -8.78
C GLN A 178 30.67 2.18 -7.36
N LEU A 179 29.75 1.96 -6.42
CA LEU A 179 29.94 2.23 -4.99
C LEU A 179 31.17 1.46 -4.45
N SER A 180 31.28 0.17 -4.78
CA SER A 180 32.37 -0.69 -4.32
C SER A 180 33.75 -0.24 -4.86
N ARG A 181 33.78 0.31 -6.08
CA ARG A 181 35.01 0.89 -6.65
C ARG A 181 35.36 2.26 -6.04
N ALA A 182 34.35 3.03 -5.66
CA ALA A 182 34.52 4.36 -5.11
C ALA A 182 34.98 4.33 -3.65
N LEU A 183 34.48 3.40 -2.86
CA LEU A 183 34.85 3.30 -1.45
C LEU A 183 36.27 2.72 -1.27
N PRO A 184 37.13 3.35 -0.44
CA PRO A 184 38.38 2.75 -0.06
C PRO A 184 38.19 1.38 0.60
N PRO A 185 39.12 0.42 0.41
CA PRO A 185 38.96 -0.96 0.92
C PRO A 185 38.61 -1.05 2.41
N GLY A 186 39.19 -0.18 3.25
CA GLY A 186 38.91 -0.16 4.70
C GLY A 186 37.47 0.28 5.05
N TYR A 187 36.78 1.02 4.17
CA TYR A 187 35.36 1.35 4.34
C TYR A 187 34.45 0.30 3.72
N LEU A 188 34.87 -0.33 2.63
CA LEU A 188 34.13 -1.39 2.00
C LEU A 188 33.90 -2.58 2.95
N THR A 189 34.88 -2.88 3.81
CA THR A 189 34.70 -3.93 4.85
C THR A 189 33.72 -3.57 5.97
N ARG A 190 33.31 -2.29 6.06
CA ARG A 190 32.32 -1.81 7.02
C ARG A 190 30.88 -1.79 6.45
N VAL A 191 30.74 -2.14 5.17
CA VAL A 191 29.42 -2.17 4.52
C VAL A 191 28.61 -3.37 5.01
N VAL A 192 27.37 -3.10 5.41
CA VAL A 192 26.37 -4.08 5.84
C VAL A 192 25.08 -3.91 5.05
N ARG A 193 24.26 -4.95 5.01
CA ARG A 193 22.93 -4.89 4.40
C ARG A 193 21.96 -4.15 5.31
N ALA A 194 21.15 -3.26 4.75
CA ALA A 194 20.15 -2.47 5.48
C ALA A 194 18.81 -3.21 5.66
N ASP A 195 18.79 -4.54 5.51
CA ASP A 195 17.55 -5.36 5.46
C ASP A 195 16.43 -4.86 6.37
N ARG A 196 16.71 -4.75 7.67
CA ARG A 196 15.73 -4.34 8.68
C ARG A 196 15.58 -2.83 8.77
N LEU A 197 16.63 -2.05 8.59
CA LEU A 197 16.55 -0.59 8.69
C LEU A 197 15.58 -0.02 7.63
N ALA A 198 15.78 -0.39 6.37
CA ALA A 198 14.95 0.10 5.26
C ALA A 198 13.51 -0.42 5.35
N LEU A 199 13.32 -1.70 5.76
CA LEU A 199 12.00 -2.29 5.97
C LEU A 199 11.23 -1.56 7.09
N ASP A 200 11.84 -1.43 8.27
CA ASP A 200 11.21 -0.83 9.46
C ASP A 200 10.92 0.67 9.25
N TYR A 201 11.80 1.37 8.51
CA TYR A 201 11.59 2.78 8.16
C TYR A 201 10.33 2.99 7.30
N GLN A 202 10.09 2.11 6.34
CA GLN A 202 8.90 2.15 5.50
C GLN A 202 7.64 1.65 6.25
N ALA A 203 7.80 0.72 7.20
CA ALA A 203 6.69 0.15 7.97
C ALA A 203 6.06 1.15 8.96
N ILE A 204 6.88 1.97 9.63
CA ILE A 204 6.42 2.84 10.72
C ILE A 204 5.72 4.08 10.16
N ARG A 205 4.52 4.36 10.67
CA ARG A 205 3.66 5.47 10.27
C ARG A 205 3.95 6.73 11.08
N ALA A 206 3.88 7.90 10.44
CA ALA A 206 3.82 9.16 11.16
C ALA A 206 2.43 9.33 11.78
N PRO A 207 2.32 9.80 13.03
CA PRO A 207 1.01 9.95 13.71
C PRO A 207 -0.01 10.79 12.94
N GLY A 208 0.45 11.80 12.19
CA GLY A 208 -0.40 12.64 11.33
C GLY A 208 -0.99 11.93 10.11
N MET A 209 -0.58 10.70 9.79
CA MET A 209 -1.14 9.91 8.68
C MET A 209 -2.53 9.36 9.02
N LEU A 210 -2.77 8.95 10.27
CA LEU A 210 -3.98 8.25 10.68
C LEU A 210 -5.29 9.02 10.38
N PRO A 211 -5.41 10.33 10.64
CA PRO A 211 -6.64 11.07 10.30
C PRO A 211 -6.93 11.11 8.80
N ALA A 212 -5.90 11.22 7.96
CA ALA A 212 -6.06 11.18 6.50
C ALA A 212 -6.46 9.78 6.03
N TYR A 213 -5.84 8.75 6.60
CA TYR A 213 -6.15 7.36 6.26
C TYR A 213 -7.59 6.97 6.65
N ARG A 214 -8.08 7.43 7.81
CA ARG A 214 -9.50 7.26 8.19
C ARG A 214 -10.44 7.83 7.14
N ARG A 215 -10.17 9.02 6.61
CA ARG A 215 -10.98 9.61 5.52
C ARG A 215 -10.88 8.79 4.22
N MET A 216 -9.75 8.17 3.95
CA MET A 216 -9.63 7.22 2.83
C MET A 216 -10.56 6.03 3.07
N MET A 217 -10.52 5.42 4.26
CA MET A 217 -11.39 4.28 4.62
C MET A 217 -12.88 4.67 4.59
N GLU A 218 -13.26 5.86 5.07
CA GLU A 218 -14.63 6.38 4.94
C GLU A 218 -15.07 6.47 3.47
N THR A 219 -14.16 6.89 2.59
CA THR A 219 -14.41 6.97 1.14
C THR A 219 -14.57 5.58 0.53
N VAL A 220 -13.72 4.63 0.91
CA VAL A 220 -13.81 3.22 0.50
C VAL A 220 -15.16 2.63 0.87
N TRP A 221 -15.54 2.75 2.14
CA TRP A 221 -16.84 2.28 2.62
C TRP A 221 -18.03 2.89 1.86
N ALA A 222 -18.00 4.20 1.59
CA ALA A 222 -19.06 4.87 0.84
C ALA A 222 -19.15 4.39 -0.63
N ILE A 223 -18.01 4.07 -1.24
CA ILE A 223 -17.99 3.50 -2.59
C ILE A 223 -18.58 2.09 -2.58
N ILE A 224 -18.18 1.23 -1.64
CA ILE A 224 -18.69 -0.15 -1.53
C ILE A 224 -20.19 -0.15 -1.19
N ASP A 225 -20.64 0.67 -0.23
CA ASP A 225 -22.06 0.82 0.13
C ASP A 225 -22.91 1.19 -1.11
N THR A 226 -22.40 2.05 -1.98
CA THR A 226 -23.09 2.44 -3.22
C THR A 226 -23.02 1.34 -4.27
N ALA A 227 -21.85 0.72 -4.45
CA ALA A 227 -21.61 -0.34 -5.43
C ALA A 227 -22.53 -1.55 -5.16
N PHE A 228 -22.66 -1.95 -3.89
CA PHE A 228 -23.50 -3.06 -3.45
C PHE A 228 -24.92 -2.60 -3.07
N SER A 229 -25.50 -1.75 -3.90
CA SER A 229 -26.87 -1.26 -3.76
C SER A 229 -27.60 -1.21 -5.11
N ASN A 230 -28.91 -0.89 -5.07
CA ASN A 230 -29.70 -0.70 -6.29
C ASN A 230 -29.35 0.59 -7.08
N ALA A 231 -28.45 1.44 -6.55
CA ALA A 231 -27.91 2.55 -7.32
C ALA A 231 -26.99 2.06 -8.46
N VAL A 232 -26.39 0.87 -8.32
CA VAL A 232 -25.48 0.28 -9.31
C VAL A 232 -26.00 -1.07 -9.81
N ILE A 233 -26.51 -1.92 -8.94
CA ILE A 233 -26.92 -3.29 -9.29
C ILE A 233 -28.41 -3.35 -9.61
N THR A 234 -28.73 -3.81 -10.82
CA THR A 234 -30.07 -4.28 -11.22
C THR A 234 -29.98 -5.80 -11.37
N PRO A 235 -30.54 -6.58 -10.42
CA PRO A 235 -30.52 -8.05 -10.51
C PRO A 235 -31.09 -8.56 -11.84
N GLY A 236 -30.43 -9.54 -12.45
CA GLY A 236 -30.78 -10.07 -13.77
C GLY A 236 -30.26 -9.27 -14.96
N LYS A 237 -29.52 -8.16 -14.74
CA LYS A 237 -28.97 -7.31 -15.81
C LYS A 237 -27.50 -6.96 -15.58
N THR A 238 -27.15 -6.45 -14.40
CA THR A 238 -25.80 -5.99 -14.06
C THR A 238 -24.89 -7.19 -13.86
N THR A 239 -23.72 -7.18 -14.46
CA THR A 239 -22.66 -8.18 -14.27
C THR A 239 -21.75 -7.81 -13.11
N ALA A 240 -20.97 -8.76 -12.60
CA ALA A 240 -19.93 -8.50 -11.61
C ALA A 240 -18.87 -7.52 -12.16
N ASP A 241 -18.48 -7.67 -13.43
CA ASP A 241 -17.54 -6.77 -14.13
C ASP A 241 -18.10 -5.32 -14.23
N ASP A 242 -19.39 -5.14 -14.50
CA ASP A 242 -20.00 -3.81 -14.51
C ASP A 242 -19.84 -3.10 -13.16
N VAL A 243 -19.97 -3.83 -12.05
CA VAL A 243 -19.77 -3.28 -10.69
C VAL A 243 -18.31 -2.93 -10.44
N ALA A 244 -17.37 -3.81 -10.80
CA ALA A 244 -15.93 -3.57 -10.66
C ALA A 244 -15.50 -2.32 -11.45
N TRP A 245 -15.94 -2.16 -12.69
CA TRP A 245 -15.64 -0.98 -13.51
C TRP A 245 -16.32 0.29 -12.98
N TRP A 246 -17.53 0.19 -12.45
CA TRP A 246 -18.20 1.32 -11.80
C TRP A 246 -17.38 1.80 -10.59
N MET A 247 -16.89 0.88 -9.74
CA MET A 247 -16.06 1.21 -8.58
C MET A 247 -14.77 1.92 -9.02
N ARG A 248 -14.09 1.39 -10.03
CA ARG A 248 -12.88 2.01 -10.59
C ARG A 248 -13.15 3.40 -11.17
N GLN A 249 -14.24 3.57 -11.93
CA GLN A 249 -14.60 4.86 -12.46
C GLN A 249 -14.90 5.84 -11.33
N ARG A 250 -15.58 5.39 -10.28
CA ARG A 250 -15.91 6.24 -9.13
C ARG A 250 -14.66 6.72 -8.39
N VAL A 251 -13.64 5.89 -8.24
CA VAL A 251 -12.32 6.29 -7.70
C VAL A 251 -11.72 7.42 -8.54
N ASN A 252 -11.69 7.25 -9.85
CA ASN A 252 -11.18 8.26 -10.79
C ASN A 252 -11.95 9.58 -10.73
N ASP A 253 -13.28 9.52 -10.65
CA ASP A 253 -14.16 10.71 -10.56
C ASP A 253 -13.90 11.53 -9.29
N LEU A 254 -13.47 10.87 -8.20
CA LEU A 254 -13.08 11.49 -6.93
C LEU A 254 -11.64 12.05 -6.97
N GLY A 255 -10.91 11.86 -8.08
CA GLY A 255 -9.50 12.26 -8.20
C GLY A 255 -8.55 11.42 -7.36
N LEU A 256 -8.91 10.17 -7.13
CA LEU A 256 -8.12 9.18 -6.39
C LEU A 256 -7.49 8.18 -7.37
N GLY A 257 -6.53 7.39 -6.88
CA GLY A 257 -5.93 6.26 -7.60
C GLY A 257 -6.36 4.92 -7.02
N THR A 258 -5.91 3.86 -7.69
CA THR A 258 -5.98 2.48 -7.18
C THR A 258 -4.64 1.80 -7.43
N TRP A 259 -4.33 0.76 -6.69
CA TRP A 259 -3.06 0.03 -6.81
C TRP A 259 -3.25 -1.39 -7.35
N PHE A 260 -4.50 -1.85 -7.45
CA PHE A 260 -4.89 -3.09 -8.13
C PHE A 260 -6.25 -2.93 -8.81
N HIS A 261 -6.61 -3.87 -9.65
CA HIS A 261 -7.94 -3.93 -10.25
C HIS A 261 -8.92 -4.51 -9.24
N THR A 262 -10.03 -3.81 -9.02
CA THR A 262 -11.11 -4.27 -8.16
C THR A 262 -11.67 -5.60 -8.68
N ASP A 263 -11.79 -6.58 -7.80
CA ASP A 263 -12.50 -7.83 -8.09
C ASP A 263 -13.90 -7.82 -7.47
N VAL A 264 -14.86 -8.37 -8.20
CA VAL A 264 -16.22 -8.62 -7.71
C VAL A 264 -16.60 -10.05 -8.05
N ASP A 265 -16.79 -10.85 -7.00
CA ASP A 265 -17.14 -12.26 -7.11
C ASP A 265 -18.60 -12.50 -6.79
N VAL A 266 -19.17 -13.55 -7.40
CA VAL A 266 -20.52 -14.00 -7.15
C VAL A 266 -20.51 -15.43 -6.66
N LEU A 267 -21.04 -15.66 -5.47
CA LEU A 267 -21.31 -17.00 -4.94
C LEU A 267 -22.81 -17.27 -4.98
N ARG A 268 -23.21 -18.33 -5.68
CA ARG A 268 -24.59 -18.71 -5.92
C ARG A 268 -24.92 -20.05 -5.30
N ARG A 269 -26.13 -20.16 -4.75
CA ARG A 269 -26.63 -21.44 -4.24
C ARG A 269 -26.63 -22.53 -5.34
N GLY A 270 -26.02 -23.67 -5.01
CA GLY A 270 -25.92 -24.84 -5.91
C GLY A 270 -24.81 -24.72 -6.97
N GLN A 271 -23.98 -23.69 -6.92
CA GLN A 271 -22.82 -23.52 -7.81
C GLN A 271 -21.56 -23.32 -6.97
N ASP A 272 -20.45 -23.79 -7.48
CA ASP A 272 -19.14 -23.44 -6.92
C ASP A 272 -18.82 -21.97 -7.19
N LEU A 273 -17.85 -21.42 -6.45
CA LEU A 273 -17.35 -20.07 -6.67
C LEU A 273 -16.91 -19.93 -8.12
N THR A 274 -17.62 -19.10 -8.89
CA THR A 274 -17.22 -18.79 -10.27
C THR A 274 -16.48 -17.47 -10.28
N GLU A 275 -15.19 -17.51 -10.51
CA GLU A 275 -14.33 -16.32 -10.70
C GLU A 275 -14.56 -15.62 -12.06
N LEU A 276 -15.72 -15.84 -12.69
CA LEU A 276 -16.04 -15.25 -13.99
C LEU A 276 -16.63 -13.84 -13.77
N ASN A 277 -15.85 -12.83 -14.06
CA ASN A 277 -16.23 -11.41 -14.00
C ASN A 277 -17.47 -11.05 -14.85
N THR A 278 -17.86 -11.92 -15.77
CA THR A 278 -19.02 -11.72 -16.68
C THR A 278 -20.33 -12.30 -16.14
N VAL A 279 -20.36 -12.80 -14.89
CA VAL A 279 -21.56 -13.37 -14.31
C VAL A 279 -22.60 -12.29 -14.05
N VAL A 280 -23.81 -12.47 -14.59
CA VAL A 280 -24.97 -11.62 -14.30
C VAL A 280 -25.44 -11.91 -12.88
N ILE A 281 -25.47 -10.88 -12.05
CA ILE A 281 -25.89 -10.91 -10.64
C ILE A 281 -27.40 -11.21 -10.58
N GLN A 282 -27.78 -12.19 -9.76
CA GLN A 282 -29.16 -12.65 -9.59
C GLN A 282 -29.63 -12.45 -8.14
N ARG A 283 -30.96 -12.46 -7.95
CA ARG A 283 -31.53 -12.49 -6.61
C ARG A 283 -31.13 -13.78 -5.87
N GLY A 284 -30.66 -13.62 -4.63
CA GLY A 284 -30.18 -14.69 -3.78
C GLY A 284 -28.69 -14.95 -3.90
N ASP A 285 -27.95 -14.20 -4.74
CA ASP A 285 -26.50 -14.26 -4.81
C ASP A 285 -25.86 -13.59 -3.61
N VAL A 286 -24.74 -14.15 -3.16
CA VAL A 286 -23.77 -13.50 -2.28
C VAL A 286 -22.73 -12.85 -3.15
N LEU A 287 -22.40 -11.60 -2.87
CA LEU A 287 -21.38 -10.82 -3.53
C LEU A 287 -20.17 -10.69 -2.61
N HIS A 288 -19.01 -10.65 -3.20
CA HIS A 288 -17.76 -10.30 -2.55
C HIS A 288 -17.04 -9.27 -3.40
N CYS A 289 -16.38 -8.29 -2.80
CA CYS A 289 -15.44 -7.43 -3.51
C CYS A 289 -14.12 -7.37 -2.77
N ASP A 290 -13.05 -7.23 -3.56
CA ASP A 290 -11.72 -6.85 -3.12
C ASP A 290 -11.41 -5.47 -3.71
N PHE A 291 -11.22 -4.45 -2.83
CA PHE A 291 -11.21 -3.06 -3.24
C PHE A 291 -10.31 -2.18 -2.39
N GLY A 292 -9.42 -1.44 -3.07
CA GLY A 292 -8.55 -0.47 -2.44
C GLY A 292 -8.37 0.82 -3.24
N ILE A 293 -8.06 1.90 -2.54
CA ILE A 293 -7.75 3.21 -3.15
C ILE A 293 -6.34 3.67 -2.81
N THR A 294 -5.81 4.53 -3.67
CA THR A 294 -4.52 5.20 -3.47
C THR A 294 -4.72 6.71 -3.37
N ALA A 295 -4.19 7.30 -2.31
CA ALA A 295 -4.13 8.75 -2.15
C ALA A 295 -3.02 9.15 -1.17
N LEU A 296 -2.46 10.36 -1.30
CA LEU A 296 -1.41 10.86 -0.39
C LEU A 296 -0.17 9.94 -0.30
N GLY A 297 0.09 9.12 -1.31
CA GLY A 297 1.14 8.09 -1.25
C GLY A 297 0.82 6.94 -0.30
N LEU A 298 -0.44 6.77 0.09
CA LEU A 298 -0.95 5.68 0.92
C LEU A 298 -1.95 4.83 0.13
N ASN A 299 -2.07 3.57 0.50
CA ASN A 299 -2.99 2.60 -0.10
C ASN A 299 -3.85 1.99 0.99
N THR A 300 -5.13 1.74 0.68
CA THR A 300 -6.06 0.98 1.52
C THR A 300 -6.34 -0.37 0.89
N ASP A 301 -6.81 -1.31 1.69
CA ASP A 301 -7.27 -2.62 1.24
C ASP A 301 -8.48 -3.08 2.04
N THR A 302 -9.49 -3.61 1.35
CA THR A 302 -10.72 -4.05 2.00
C THR A 302 -11.44 -5.11 1.20
N GLN A 303 -11.97 -6.13 1.89
CA GLN A 303 -12.88 -7.10 1.30
C GLN A 303 -14.21 -7.10 2.04
N HIS A 304 -15.30 -6.90 1.29
CA HIS A 304 -16.65 -6.84 1.83
C HIS A 304 -17.57 -7.84 1.16
N MET A 305 -18.61 -8.25 1.94
CA MET A 305 -19.66 -9.17 1.51
C MET A 305 -20.96 -8.43 1.26
N GLY A 306 -21.63 -8.73 0.13
CA GLY A 306 -22.98 -8.27 -0.21
C GLY A 306 -23.96 -9.42 -0.36
N TYR A 307 -25.25 -9.14 -0.26
CA TYR A 307 -26.30 -10.11 -0.55
C TYR A 307 -27.42 -9.47 -1.37
N VAL A 308 -27.82 -10.16 -2.43
CA VAL A 308 -28.95 -9.73 -3.30
C VAL A 308 -30.22 -10.36 -2.79
N LEU A 309 -31.09 -9.56 -2.18
CA LEU A 309 -32.35 -10.01 -1.57
C LEU A 309 -33.24 -10.73 -2.58
N ARG A 310 -33.81 -11.85 -2.19
CA ARG A 310 -34.94 -12.47 -2.90
C ARG A 310 -36.23 -11.69 -2.67
N GLU A 311 -37.21 -11.97 -3.46
CA GLU A 311 -38.54 -11.38 -3.27
C GLU A 311 -39.09 -11.71 -1.87
N GLY A 312 -39.53 -10.69 -1.14
CA GLY A 312 -40.04 -10.81 0.22
C GLY A 312 -38.99 -10.85 1.34
N GLU A 313 -37.70 -11.01 1.02
CA GLU A 313 -36.63 -10.94 2.03
C GLU A 313 -36.36 -9.49 2.45
N ARG A 314 -35.98 -9.32 3.73
CA ARG A 314 -35.58 -8.01 4.31
C ARG A 314 -34.15 -7.98 4.75
N ASP A 315 -33.52 -9.15 4.85
CA ASP A 315 -32.14 -9.35 5.31
C ASP A 315 -31.59 -10.65 4.71
N ALA A 316 -30.29 -10.85 4.81
CA ALA A 316 -29.64 -12.10 4.41
C ALA A 316 -30.11 -13.28 5.29
N PRO A 317 -30.19 -14.50 4.75
CA PRO A 317 -30.49 -15.71 5.52
C PRO A 317 -29.59 -15.89 6.74
N ASP A 318 -30.11 -16.49 7.80
CA ASP A 318 -29.39 -16.66 9.06
C ASP A 318 -28.10 -17.47 8.91
N GLY A 319 -28.08 -18.46 8.03
CA GLY A 319 -26.86 -19.21 7.73
C GLY A 319 -25.74 -18.34 7.13
N LEU A 320 -26.10 -17.42 6.25
CA LEU A 320 -25.14 -16.46 5.67
C LEU A 320 -24.64 -15.46 6.72
N LYS A 321 -25.55 -14.96 7.58
CA LYS A 321 -25.14 -14.08 8.71
C LYS A 321 -24.18 -14.79 9.65
N ARG A 322 -24.40 -16.09 9.95
CA ARG A 322 -23.45 -16.90 10.74
C ARG A 322 -22.10 -17.06 10.04
N ALA A 323 -22.09 -17.22 8.70
CA ALA A 323 -20.85 -17.29 7.95
C ALA A 323 -20.01 -16.00 8.11
N LEU A 324 -20.65 -14.85 7.97
CA LEU A 324 -20.02 -13.54 8.20
C LEU A 324 -19.53 -13.39 9.66
N GLN A 325 -20.33 -13.83 10.64
CA GLN A 325 -19.94 -13.80 12.05
C GLN A 325 -18.73 -14.70 12.36
N ASN A 326 -18.60 -15.85 11.70
CA ASN A 326 -17.43 -16.73 11.86
C ASN A 326 -16.16 -16.06 11.34
N SER A 327 -16.23 -15.35 10.22
CA SER A 327 -15.12 -14.55 9.71
C SER A 327 -14.76 -13.41 10.66
N ASN A 328 -15.76 -12.67 11.18
CA ASN A 328 -15.54 -11.64 12.21
C ASN A 328 -14.87 -12.21 13.47
N ARG A 329 -15.30 -13.40 13.92
CA ARG A 329 -14.69 -14.07 15.08
C ARG A 329 -13.23 -14.45 14.79
N LEU A 330 -12.91 -14.86 13.56
CA LEU A 330 -11.54 -15.15 13.17
C LEU A 330 -10.68 -13.87 13.17
N GLN A 331 -11.23 -12.73 12.74
CA GLN A 331 -10.57 -11.43 12.87
C GLN A 331 -10.29 -11.09 14.35
N ASP A 332 -11.22 -11.31 15.25
CA ASP A 332 -11.01 -11.08 16.70
C ASP A 332 -9.90 -11.97 17.26
N ILE A 333 -9.87 -13.24 16.86
CA ILE A 333 -8.81 -14.20 17.24
C ILE A 333 -7.44 -13.69 16.76
N LEU A 334 -7.34 -13.27 15.51
CA LEU A 334 -6.10 -12.78 14.92
C LEU A 334 -5.61 -11.51 15.64
N LEU A 335 -6.48 -10.50 15.81
CA LEU A 335 -6.11 -9.25 16.48
C LEU A 335 -5.62 -9.49 17.90
N ALA A 336 -6.19 -10.45 18.63
CA ALA A 336 -5.76 -10.78 19.98
C ALA A 336 -4.34 -11.36 20.05
N GLU A 337 -3.88 -12.01 18.97
CA GLU A 337 -2.53 -12.58 18.86
C GLU A 337 -1.50 -11.57 18.32
N MET A 338 -1.91 -10.51 17.65
CA MET A 338 -1.04 -9.50 17.08
C MET A 338 -0.51 -8.56 18.17
N ARG A 339 0.71 -8.81 18.64
CA ARG A 339 1.37 -8.04 19.71
C ARG A 339 2.78 -7.62 19.29
N PRO A 340 3.29 -6.48 19.77
CA PRO A 340 4.65 -6.05 19.47
C PRO A 340 5.68 -7.12 19.83
N GLY A 341 6.68 -7.28 18.98
CA GLY A 341 7.81 -8.20 19.18
C GLY A 341 7.58 -9.64 18.75
N ARG A 342 6.31 -10.07 18.58
CA ARG A 342 6.03 -11.39 17.98
C ARG A 342 6.26 -11.33 16.48
N SER A 343 6.80 -12.40 15.91
CA SER A 343 6.91 -12.52 14.46
C SER A 343 5.55 -12.83 13.81
N GLY A 344 5.41 -12.54 12.51
CA GLY A 344 4.21 -12.91 11.76
C GLY A 344 3.91 -14.40 11.81
N ASN A 345 4.96 -15.26 11.76
CA ASN A 345 4.81 -16.71 11.84
C ASN A 345 4.34 -17.18 13.22
N GLU A 346 4.80 -16.57 14.31
CA GLU A 346 4.31 -16.88 15.68
C GLU A 346 2.85 -16.47 15.86
N VAL A 347 2.46 -15.32 15.30
CA VAL A 347 1.06 -14.84 15.30
C VAL A 347 0.19 -15.81 14.51
N LEU A 348 0.60 -16.19 13.30
CA LEU A 348 -0.12 -17.14 12.44
C LEU A 348 -0.35 -18.48 13.17
N ALA A 349 0.70 -19.06 13.72
CA ALA A 349 0.63 -20.37 14.38
C ALA A 349 -0.37 -20.37 15.56
N SER A 350 -0.34 -19.35 16.41
CA SER A 350 -1.25 -19.23 17.55
C SER A 350 -2.68 -18.90 17.13
N ALA A 351 -2.86 -18.00 16.13
CA ALA A 351 -4.18 -17.66 15.62
C ALA A 351 -4.87 -18.88 14.95
N LEU A 352 -4.12 -19.67 14.16
CA LEU A 352 -4.64 -20.91 13.57
C LEU A 352 -4.98 -21.97 14.64
N ALA A 353 -4.21 -22.08 15.71
CA ALA A 353 -4.53 -22.97 16.84
C ALA A 353 -5.84 -22.53 17.53
N ALA A 354 -5.99 -21.24 17.81
CA ALA A 354 -7.21 -20.69 18.41
C ALA A 354 -8.43 -20.79 17.46
N MET A 355 -8.23 -20.59 16.16
CA MET A 355 -9.25 -20.78 15.13
C MET A 355 -9.80 -22.22 15.15
N ARG A 356 -8.90 -23.22 15.15
CA ARG A 356 -9.29 -24.64 15.24
C ARG A 356 -10.00 -24.95 16.55
N ALA A 357 -9.51 -24.46 17.68
CA ALA A 357 -10.16 -24.62 18.98
C ALA A 357 -11.58 -24.00 19.04
N ALA A 358 -11.79 -22.92 18.28
CA ALA A 358 -13.09 -22.27 18.13
C ALA A 358 -14.05 -22.98 17.13
N GLY A 359 -13.59 -24.08 16.50
CA GLY A 359 -14.38 -24.81 15.49
C GLY A 359 -14.58 -24.05 14.18
N ILE A 360 -13.72 -23.06 13.88
CA ILE A 360 -13.75 -22.30 12.65
C ILE A 360 -12.84 -22.98 11.62
N ASN A 361 -13.33 -23.15 10.39
CA ASN A 361 -12.54 -23.55 9.23
C ASN A 361 -12.23 -22.28 8.43
N GLY A 362 -10.95 -21.99 8.23
CA GLY A 362 -10.55 -20.75 7.55
C GLY A 362 -9.07 -20.71 7.24
N THR A 363 -8.64 -19.59 6.61
CA THR A 363 -7.24 -19.26 6.32
C THR A 363 -6.97 -17.81 6.70
N ILE A 364 -5.71 -17.51 7.06
CA ILE A 364 -5.23 -16.18 7.44
C ILE A 364 -4.09 -15.81 6.50
N TYR A 365 -4.16 -14.64 5.85
CA TYR A 365 -3.14 -14.14 4.93
C TYR A 365 -2.96 -12.62 5.01
N THR A 366 -2.99 -12.14 6.23
CA THR A 366 -2.84 -10.75 6.65
C THR A 366 -1.46 -10.17 6.32
N HIS A 367 -1.44 -8.94 5.86
CA HIS A 367 -0.22 -8.25 5.43
C HIS A 367 -0.12 -6.82 5.96
N PRO A 368 1.09 -6.21 6.02
CA PRO A 368 1.24 -4.80 6.28
C PRO A 368 0.64 -3.95 5.16
N ILE A 369 0.13 -2.76 5.52
CA ILE A 369 -0.49 -1.79 4.58
C ILE A 369 0.02 -0.38 4.84
N GLY A 370 -0.06 0.51 3.87
CA GLY A 370 0.25 1.93 3.99
C GLY A 370 0.91 2.51 2.76
N ASP A 371 2.22 2.78 2.76
CA ASP A 371 2.93 3.35 1.58
C ASP A 371 2.85 2.44 0.34
N ARG A 372 2.56 1.18 0.55
CA ARG A 372 2.23 0.18 -0.46
C ARG A 372 1.02 -0.62 0.00
N GLY A 373 0.28 -1.19 -0.92
CA GLY A 373 -0.83 -2.09 -0.62
C GLY A 373 -0.33 -3.33 0.11
N HIS A 374 0.50 -4.15 -0.50
CA HIS A 374 1.29 -5.14 0.21
C HIS A 374 2.52 -4.44 0.79
N GLY A 375 2.41 -3.90 2.01
CA GLY A 375 3.36 -2.99 2.61
C GLY A 375 4.63 -3.63 3.19
N ALA A 376 5.52 -2.79 3.69
CA ALA A 376 6.72 -3.21 4.41
C ALA A 376 6.37 -3.72 5.81
N GLY A 377 6.92 -4.87 6.20
CA GLY A 377 6.71 -5.49 7.51
C GLY A 377 6.50 -7.01 7.43
N PRO A 378 6.06 -7.64 8.54
CA PRO A 378 5.85 -9.09 8.61
C PRO A 378 4.58 -9.54 7.88
N LEU A 379 4.66 -10.63 7.11
CA LEU A 379 3.50 -11.36 6.64
C LEU A 379 2.97 -12.30 7.72
N ILE A 380 1.66 -12.45 7.80
CA ILE A 380 0.97 -13.38 8.70
C ILE A 380 0.20 -14.40 7.84
N GLY A 381 0.91 -15.40 7.33
CA GLY A 381 0.42 -16.36 6.36
C GLY A 381 0.38 -15.83 4.92
N LEU A 382 0.06 -16.73 4.01
CA LEU A 382 -0.37 -16.47 2.63
C LEU A 382 -1.57 -17.38 2.37
N TRP A 383 -2.43 -17.04 1.44
CA TRP A 383 -3.66 -17.80 1.16
C TRP A 383 -3.38 -19.29 0.91
N ASP A 384 -2.21 -19.63 0.35
CA ASP A 384 -1.73 -20.96 0.01
C ASP A 384 -0.59 -21.50 0.92
N HIS A 385 -0.13 -20.70 1.92
CA HIS A 385 0.93 -21.08 2.86
C HIS A 385 0.51 -20.75 4.30
N GLN A 386 -0.11 -21.75 4.96
CA GLN A 386 -0.60 -21.63 6.34
C GLN A 386 0.38 -22.22 7.39
N GLU A 387 1.52 -22.77 6.97
CA GLU A 387 2.58 -23.29 7.85
C GLU A 387 3.56 -22.21 8.29
N GLY A 388 3.49 -21.05 7.66
CA GLY A 388 4.37 -19.91 7.86
C GLY A 388 5.04 -19.43 6.57
N VAL A 389 5.60 -18.25 6.61
CA VAL A 389 6.29 -17.60 5.48
C VAL A 389 7.74 -17.36 5.85
N PRO A 390 8.67 -18.22 5.45
CA PRO A 390 10.09 -18.08 5.83
C PRO A 390 10.66 -16.73 5.40
N GLY A 391 11.43 -16.10 6.26
CA GLY A 391 12.03 -14.78 6.07
C GLY A 391 11.01 -13.64 6.25
N ARG A 392 9.99 -13.54 5.39
CA ARG A 392 9.02 -12.44 5.46
C ARG A 392 8.09 -12.52 6.67
N GLY A 393 7.72 -13.72 7.10
CA GLY A 393 6.94 -13.95 8.32
C GLY A 393 7.78 -13.96 9.60
N ASP A 394 9.11 -14.03 9.51
CA ASP A 394 10.01 -14.06 10.69
C ASP A 394 10.28 -12.64 11.25
N VAL A 395 9.79 -11.61 10.57
CA VAL A 395 9.90 -10.21 11.01
C VAL A 395 8.96 -9.96 12.20
N PRO A 396 9.42 -9.33 13.29
CA PRO A 396 8.56 -8.96 14.39
C PRO A 396 7.64 -7.78 14.07
N LEU A 397 6.44 -7.81 14.63
CA LEU A 397 5.49 -6.70 14.59
C LEU A 397 6.04 -5.52 15.38
N LEU A 398 5.96 -4.32 14.82
CA LEU A 398 6.42 -3.08 15.43
C LEU A 398 5.25 -2.16 15.79
N PRO A 399 5.29 -1.47 16.95
CA PRO A 399 4.33 -0.41 17.25
C PRO A 399 4.38 0.72 16.23
N GLY A 400 3.22 1.28 15.91
CA GLY A 400 3.07 2.34 14.92
C GLY A 400 3.04 1.84 13.48
N THR A 401 2.66 0.59 13.26
CA THR A 401 2.48 -0.03 11.93
C THR A 401 1.01 -0.35 11.65
N TRP A 402 0.65 -0.49 10.38
CA TRP A 402 -0.69 -0.82 9.95
C TRP A 402 -0.72 -2.14 9.20
N PHE A 403 -1.84 -2.83 9.31
CA PHE A 403 -2.07 -4.13 8.67
C PHE A 403 -3.43 -4.15 8.02
N SER A 404 -3.54 -4.74 6.85
CA SER A 404 -4.80 -5.21 6.33
C SER A 404 -5.09 -6.58 6.93
N ILE A 405 -6.19 -6.68 7.67
CA ILE A 405 -6.59 -7.89 8.41
C ILE A 405 -7.39 -8.75 7.47
N GLU A 406 -6.67 -9.42 6.60
CA GLU A 406 -7.20 -10.24 5.51
C GLU A 406 -7.25 -11.71 5.92
N LEU A 407 -8.43 -12.32 5.76
CA LEU A 407 -8.69 -13.71 6.11
C LEU A 407 -10.04 -14.18 5.57
N GLN A 408 -10.27 -15.48 5.61
CA GLN A 408 -11.57 -16.04 5.25
C GLN A 408 -11.99 -17.16 6.19
N ALA A 409 -13.29 -17.26 6.43
CA ALA A 409 -13.90 -18.41 7.09
C ALA A 409 -14.88 -19.12 6.15
N THR A 410 -14.89 -20.44 6.18
CA THR A 410 -15.83 -21.28 5.42
C THR A 410 -16.85 -21.90 6.35
N THR A 411 -18.13 -21.69 6.05
CA THR A 411 -19.24 -22.10 6.92
C THR A 411 -20.32 -22.82 6.12
N PRO A 412 -20.82 -23.98 6.59
CA PRO A 412 -21.96 -24.63 5.95
C PRO A 412 -23.25 -23.82 6.19
N VAL A 413 -24.01 -23.55 5.14
CA VAL A 413 -25.26 -22.77 5.17
C VAL A 413 -26.45 -23.71 5.04
N PRO A 414 -27.25 -23.95 6.10
CA PRO A 414 -28.38 -24.89 6.07
C PRO A 414 -29.41 -24.53 5.02
N GLU A 415 -29.73 -23.24 4.83
CA GLU A 415 -30.68 -22.76 3.84
C GLU A 415 -30.25 -23.04 2.40
N TRP A 416 -28.96 -23.33 2.22
CA TRP A 416 -28.36 -23.75 0.95
C TRP A 416 -28.08 -25.26 0.88
N GLY A 417 -28.77 -26.06 1.72
CA GLY A 417 -28.58 -27.50 1.77
C GLY A 417 -27.24 -27.95 2.35
N GLY A 418 -26.60 -27.11 3.14
CA GLY A 418 -25.30 -27.36 3.72
C GLY A 418 -24.12 -26.96 2.82
N GLN A 419 -24.37 -26.27 1.71
CA GLN A 419 -23.32 -25.72 0.86
C GLN A 419 -22.35 -24.88 1.70
N LEU A 420 -21.05 -25.07 1.47
CA LEU A 420 -19.99 -24.29 2.09
C LEU A 420 -19.95 -22.89 1.49
N VAL A 421 -20.08 -21.86 2.33
CA VAL A 421 -19.94 -20.47 1.94
C VAL A 421 -18.67 -19.90 2.51
N ARG A 422 -17.83 -19.35 1.66
CA ARG A 422 -16.63 -18.59 2.01
C ARG A 422 -17.04 -17.15 2.31
N SER A 423 -16.76 -16.67 3.52
CA SER A 423 -16.80 -15.26 3.87
C SER A 423 -15.35 -14.75 3.97
N ALA A 424 -14.91 -14.09 2.93
CA ALA A 424 -13.63 -13.38 2.92
C ALA A 424 -13.87 -11.94 3.36
N GLN A 425 -13.09 -11.46 4.30
CA GLN A 425 -13.19 -10.12 4.84
C GLN A 425 -11.80 -9.53 5.06
N GLU A 426 -11.70 -8.24 4.80
CA GLU A 426 -10.48 -7.49 4.96
C GLU A 426 -10.78 -6.07 5.41
N GLU A 427 -10.06 -5.61 6.42
CA GLU A 427 -10.15 -4.26 6.94
C GLU A 427 -8.83 -3.81 7.53
N ASP A 428 -8.53 -2.53 7.37
CA ASP A 428 -7.30 -1.97 7.84
C ASP A 428 -7.32 -1.67 9.34
N ALA A 429 -6.26 -2.11 10.03
CA ALA A 429 -6.07 -1.95 11.47
C ALA A 429 -4.69 -1.36 11.79
N GLU A 430 -4.56 -0.64 12.89
CA GLU A 430 -3.29 -0.16 13.42
C GLU A 430 -2.82 -0.98 14.64
N LEU A 431 -1.54 -1.28 14.67
CA LEU A 431 -0.84 -1.61 15.89
C LEU A 431 -0.31 -0.32 16.50
N GLY A 432 -1.05 0.23 17.45
CA GLY A 432 -0.75 1.52 18.06
C GLY A 432 0.61 1.55 18.78
N THR A 433 1.10 2.74 19.08
CA THR A 433 2.36 2.91 19.84
C THR A 433 2.25 2.39 21.27
N ASP A 434 1.04 2.19 21.78
CA ASP A 434 0.73 1.52 23.06
C ASP A 434 0.68 -0.01 22.97
N GLY A 435 0.96 -0.58 21.79
CA GLY A 435 0.99 -2.01 21.55
C GLY A 435 -0.39 -2.68 21.39
N GLN A 436 -1.46 -1.89 21.24
CA GLN A 436 -2.81 -2.43 21.05
C GLN A 436 -3.24 -2.36 19.59
N MET A 437 -3.86 -3.45 19.12
CA MET A 437 -4.51 -3.48 17.81
C MET A 437 -5.87 -2.77 17.84
N ARG A 438 -6.17 -1.98 16.81
CA ARG A 438 -7.44 -1.26 16.64
C ARG A 438 -7.79 -1.15 15.16
N TRP A 439 -9.07 -1.28 14.83
CA TRP A 439 -9.55 -0.93 13.50
C TRP A 439 -9.29 0.57 13.23
N ILE A 440 -8.77 0.89 12.06
CA ILE A 440 -8.52 2.28 11.68
C ILE A 440 -9.85 3.03 11.55
N LEU A 441 -10.86 2.40 10.99
CA LEU A 441 -12.23 2.93 10.94
C LEU A 441 -13.20 2.00 11.69
N ARG A 442 -13.56 0.89 11.07
CA ARG A 442 -14.48 -0.14 11.56
C ARG A 442 -14.31 -1.39 10.69
N ARG A 443 -14.93 -2.49 11.08
CA ARG A 443 -15.05 -3.68 10.23
C ARG A 443 -16.50 -3.90 9.77
N GLN A 444 -16.67 -4.67 8.72
CA GLN A 444 -17.99 -5.11 8.28
C GLN A 444 -18.58 -6.13 9.25
N THR A 445 -19.82 -5.91 9.72
CA THR A 445 -20.55 -6.81 10.63
C THR A 445 -21.91 -7.26 10.10
N SER A 446 -22.33 -6.74 8.95
CA SER A 446 -23.55 -7.10 8.24
C SER A 446 -23.33 -7.04 6.74
N PHE A 447 -24.10 -7.80 5.97
CA PHE A 447 -24.06 -7.73 4.52
C PHE A 447 -24.52 -6.35 4.01
N HIS A 448 -23.89 -5.85 2.94
CA HIS A 448 -24.51 -4.85 2.09
C HIS A 448 -25.70 -5.50 1.37
N LEU A 449 -26.86 -4.83 1.34
CA LEU A 449 -28.08 -5.43 0.80
C LEU A 449 -28.50 -4.77 -0.51
N VAL A 450 -28.56 -5.57 -1.58
CA VAL A 450 -29.15 -5.19 -2.87
C VAL A 450 -30.61 -5.66 -2.89
N ARG A 451 -31.56 -4.75 -3.16
CA ARG A 451 -33.02 -5.00 -3.09
C ARG A 451 -33.65 -5.31 -4.44
#